data_36cea31ad9392f265724d137e736fc6e
#
_entry.id   36cea31ad9392f265724d137e736fc6e
#
_cell.length_a   1.000
_cell.length_b   1.000
_cell.length_c   1.000
_cell.angle_alpha   90.00
_cell.angle_beta   90.00
_cell.angle_gamma   90.00
#
_symmetry.space_group_name_H-M   'P 1'
#
loop_
_entity.id
_entity.type
_entity.pdbx_description
1 polymer ?
#
loop_
_entity_poly.entity_id
_entity_poly.type
_entity_poly.pdbx_seq_one_letter_code
_entity_poly.pdbx_strand_id
1 'polypeptide(L)'
;MLARAEKLHREFFRPVGAAPQPTWEPPVDVLETDDKVLVLVALPGVAADDTDAAIDGAHLVVGGTRVLPGALRHATIHRLELPQGRFLRRVPLPPGRYSDVRRSVVDGCLVITLTKA
;
A
#
# COMPACT_ATOMS: atom_id res chain seq x y z
N MET A 1 12.63 -6.54 5.42
CA MET A 1 11.19 -6.51 5.83
C MET A 1 10.97 -5.66 7.05
N LEU A 2 11.64 -5.93 8.17
CA LEU A 2 11.50 -5.12 9.39
C LEU A 2 11.88 -3.66 9.18
N ALA A 3 12.97 -3.41 8.47
CA ALA A 3 13.41 -2.04 8.19
C ALA A 3 12.36 -1.24 7.39
N ARG A 4 11.66 -1.90 6.48
CA ARG A 4 10.58 -1.27 5.71
C ARG A 4 9.36 -0.98 6.57
N ALA A 5 9.00 -1.91 7.45
CA ALA A 5 7.89 -1.70 8.39
C ALA A 5 8.18 -0.52 9.31
N GLU A 6 9.41 -0.43 9.84
CA GLU A 6 9.82 0.70 10.66
C GLU A 6 9.78 2.02 9.89
N LYS A 7 10.19 2.00 8.63
CA LYS A 7 10.15 3.18 7.78
C LYS A 7 8.73 3.64 7.54
N LEU A 8 7.81 2.73 7.25
CA LEU A 8 6.39 3.04 7.09
C LEU A 8 5.82 3.63 8.38
N HIS A 9 6.14 3.05 9.52
CA HIS A 9 5.71 3.61 10.81
C HIS A 9 6.20 5.03 11.00
N ARG A 10 7.47 5.31 10.71
CA ARG A 10 8.02 6.66 10.83
C ARG A 10 7.38 7.66 9.89
N GLU A 11 7.00 7.22 8.71
CA GLU A 11 6.37 8.09 7.72
C GLU A 11 4.90 8.37 8.02
N PHE A 12 4.16 7.38 8.51
CA PHE A 12 2.72 7.47 8.65
C PHE A 12 2.25 7.58 10.11
N PHE A 13 3.02 7.07 11.06
CA PHE A 13 2.71 7.14 12.48
C PHE A 13 3.65 8.13 13.14
N ARG A 14 3.30 9.40 13.06
CA ARG A 14 4.14 10.49 13.53
C ARG A 14 4.17 10.56 15.05
N PRO A 15 5.24 11.17 15.64
CA PRO A 15 5.28 11.39 17.08
C PRO A 15 4.10 12.21 17.58
N VAL A 16 3.80 12.04 18.87
CA VAL A 16 2.77 12.83 19.54
C VAL A 16 3.10 14.32 19.41
N GLY A 17 2.09 15.09 19.02
CA GLY A 17 2.22 16.53 18.82
C GLY A 17 2.38 16.95 17.36
N ALA A 18 2.74 16.03 16.46
CA ALA A 18 2.71 16.32 15.03
C ALA A 18 1.29 16.19 14.49
N ALA A 19 0.87 17.13 13.65
CA ALA A 19 -0.42 17.00 12.98
C ALA A 19 -0.43 15.76 12.08
N PRO A 20 -1.40 14.87 12.20
CA PRO A 20 -1.49 13.72 11.30
C PRO A 20 -1.75 14.21 9.87
N GLN A 21 -1.04 13.62 8.91
CA GLN A 21 -1.35 13.87 7.51
C GLN A 21 -2.56 13.04 7.12
N PRO A 22 -3.50 13.64 6.36
CA PRO A 22 -4.64 12.86 5.87
C PRO A 22 -4.12 11.73 4.98
N THR A 23 -4.65 10.55 5.21
CA THR A 23 -4.38 9.38 4.37
C THR A 23 -5.70 8.84 3.88
N TRP A 24 -5.65 8.23 2.70
CA TRP A 24 -6.80 7.48 2.21
C TRP A 24 -6.48 5.99 2.21
N GLU A 25 -7.53 5.18 2.27
CA GLU A 25 -7.40 3.74 2.32
C GLU A 25 -7.89 3.13 1.02
N PRO A 26 -6.99 2.56 0.20
CA PRO A 26 -7.41 1.87 -1.00
C PRO A 26 -8.17 0.58 -0.66
N PRO A 27 -9.19 0.21 -1.44
CA PRO A 27 -9.86 -1.07 -1.26
C PRO A 27 -8.92 -2.23 -1.57
N VAL A 28 -9.11 -3.34 -0.88
CA VAL A 28 -8.27 -4.53 -1.03
C VAL A 28 -9.12 -5.78 -1.16
N ASP A 29 -8.59 -6.74 -1.91
CA ASP A 29 -9.06 -8.11 -1.92
C ASP A 29 -7.98 -8.99 -1.32
N VAL A 30 -8.36 -9.97 -0.51
CA VAL A 30 -7.45 -10.94 0.07
C VAL A 30 -7.90 -12.33 -0.36
N LEU A 31 -7.03 -13.03 -1.06
CA LEU A 31 -7.31 -14.35 -1.61
C LEU A 31 -6.28 -15.34 -1.08
N GLU A 32 -6.72 -16.51 -0.71
CA GLU A 32 -5.83 -17.52 -0.14
C GLU A 32 -5.88 -18.79 -0.97
N THR A 33 -4.71 -19.34 -1.28
CA THR A 33 -4.53 -20.66 -1.87
C THR A 33 -3.84 -21.57 -0.86
N ASP A 34 -3.55 -22.81 -1.26
CA ASP A 34 -2.87 -23.76 -0.36
C ASP A 34 -1.49 -23.26 0.08
N ASP A 35 -0.78 -22.55 -0.80
CA ASP A 35 0.60 -22.14 -0.56
C ASP A 35 0.82 -20.63 -0.55
N LYS A 36 -0.19 -19.83 -0.87
CA LYS A 36 -0.05 -18.38 -1.02
C LYS A 36 -1.22 -17.60 -0.48
N VAL A 37 -0.95 -16.36 -0.14
CA VAL A 37 -1.96 -15.33 0.07
C VAL A 37 -1.67 -14.21 -0.92
N LEU A 38 -2.70 -13.81 -1.66
CA LEU A 38 -2.60 -12.69 -2.59
C LEU A 38 -3.44 -11.54 -2.06
N VAL A 39 -2.84 -10.37 -2.01
CA VAL A 39 -3.52 -9.14 -1.63
C VAL A 39 -3.51 -8.22 -2.84
N LEU A 40 -4.69 -7.89 -3.33
CA LEU A 40 -4.86 -6.96 -4.44
C LEU A 40 -5.28 -5.61 -3.88
N VAL A 41 -4.51 -4.59 -4.18
CA VAL A 41 -4.76 -3.23 -3.69
C VAL A 41 -5.09 -2.35 -4.89
N ALA A 42 -6.26 -1.75 -4.91
CA ALA A 42 -6.67 -0.91 -6.04
C ALA A 42 -5.93 0.43 -5.99
N LEU A 43 -4.96 0.60 -6.86
CA LEU A 43 -4.09 1.78 -6.90
C LEU A 43 -3.92 2.28 -8.34
N PRO A 44 -5.00 2.76 -8.98
CA PRO A 44 -4.89 3.25 -10.35
C PRO A 44 -3.93 4.43 -10.43
N GLY A 45 -3.02 4.37 -11.38
CA GLY A 45 -2.06 5.46 -11.60
C GLY A 45 -0.91 5.54 -10.60
N VAL A 46 -0.68 4.47 -9.82
CA VAL A 46 0.44 4.41 -8.87
C VAL A 46 1.45 3.39 -9.38
N ALA A 47 2.70 3.81 -9.52
CA ALA A 47 3.78 2.92 -9.92
C ALA A 47 4.21 2.06 -8.71
N ALA A 48 4.70 0.85 -8.99
CA ALA A 48 5.17 -0.04 -7.93
C ALA A 48 6.26 0.62 -7.05
N ASP A 49 7.13 1.41 -7.66
CA ASP A 49 8.21 2.10 -6.94
C ASP A 49 7.71 3.16 -5.96
N ASP A 50 6.48 3.62 -6.12
CA ASP A 50 5.86 4.60 -5.22
C ASP A 50 5.06 3.94 -4.10
N THR A 51 5.24 2.64 -3.91
CA THR A 51 4.56 1.86 -2.88
C THR A 51 5.56 1.16 -1.99
N ASP A 52 5.13 0.88 -0.76
CA ASP A 52 5.82 0.00 0.17
C ASP A 52 4.84 -1.00 0.76
N ALA A 53 5.33 -2.19 1.03
CA ALA A 53 4.55 -3.24 1.65
C ALA A 53 5.43 -4.05 2.59
N ALA A 54 4.96 -4.28 3.80
CA ALA A 54 5.70 -5.03 4.80
C ALA A 54 4.74 -5.74 5.75
N ILE A 55 5.18 -6.88 6.28
CA ILE A 55 4.44 -7.58 7.32
C ILE A 55 4.77 -6.93 8.66
N ASP A 56 3.75 -6.61 9.42
CA ASP A 56 3.84 -6.07 10.78
C ASP A 56 2.92 -6.90 11.68
N GLY A 57 3.52 -7.85 12.39
CA GLY A 57 2.74 -8.80 13.18
C GLY A 57 1.82 -9.64 12.31
N ALA A 58 0.52 -9.60 12.59
CA ALA A 58 -0.49 -10.35 11.85
C ALA A 58 -1.08 -9.56 10.67
N HIS A 59 -0.48 -8.42 10.34
CA HIS A 59 -1.00 -7.53 9.31
C HIS A 59 0.01 -7.32 8.20
N LEU A 60 -0.49 -7.10 7.00
CA LEU A 60 0.27 -6.50 5.91
C LEU A 60 0.00 -5.01 5.93
N VAL A 61 1.05 -4.20 5.94
CA VAL A 61 0.94 -2.74 5.88
C VAL A 61 1.36 -2.29 4.49
N VAL A 62 0.47 -1.62 3.79
CA VAL A 62 0.72 -1.10 2.45
C VAL A 62 0.60 0.42 2.51
N GLY A 63 1.59 1.10 2.01
CA GLY A 63 1.60 2.56 2.00
C GLY A 63 2.25 3.13 0.77
N GLY A 64 2.09 4.41 0.57
CA GLY A 64 2.67 5.12 -0.55
C GLY A 64 1.97 6.44 -0.83
N THR A 65 2.19 6.95 -2.03
CA THR A 65 1.63 8.23 -2.44
C THR A 65 1.14 8.16 -3.88
N ARG A 66 -0.03 8.71 -4.13
CA ARG A 66 -0.53 8.92 -5.48
C ARG A 66 -0.44 10.40 -5.81
N VAL A 67 0.27 10.71 -6.88
CA VAL A 67 0.47 12.10 -7.32
C VAL A 67 0.04 12.25 -8.78
N LEU A 68 -0.33 13.47 -9.16
CA LEU A 68 -0.59 13.79 -10.56
C LEU A 68 0.71 13.69 -11.36
N PRO A 69 0.65 13.15 -12.59
CA PRO A 69 1.81 13.18 -13.47
C PRO A 69 2.36 14.60 -13.63
N GLY A 70 3.69 14.75 -13.69
CA GLY A 70 4.32 16.05 -13.77
C GLY A 70 3.84 16.89 -14.96
N ALA A 71 3.54 16.24 -16.08
CA ALA A 71 3.03 16.92 -17.28
C ALA A 71 1.65 17.57 -17.06
N LEU A 72 0.92 17.15 -16.04
CA LEU A 72 -0.43 17.65 -15.76
C LEU A 72 -0.48 18.65 -14.61
N ARG A 73 0.66 19.02 -14.03
CA ARG A 73 0.69 19.92 -12.85
C ARG A 73 0.09 21.30 -13.12
N HIS A 74 0.16 21.77 -14.33
CA HIS A 74 -0.37 23.09 -14.73
C HIS A 74 -1.71 23.00 -15.43
N ALA A 75 -2.32 21.82 -15.45
CA ALA A 75 -3.62 21.64 -16.06
C ALA A 75 -4.72 22.28 -15.23
N THR A 76 -5.75 22.78 -15.89
CA THR A 76 -6.97 23.20 -15.21
C THR A 76 -7.74 21.96 -14.79
N ILE A 77 -8.01 21.83 -13.50
CA ILE A 77 -8.71 20.68 -12.97
C ILE A 77 -10.22 20.94 -13.00
N HIS A 78 -10.94 20.16 -13.78
CA HIS A 78 -12.39 20.23 -13.82
C HIS A 78 -13.02 19.27 -12.82
N ARG A 79 -12.39 18.13 -12.59
CA ARG A 79 -12.88 17.13 -11.65
C ARG A 79 -11.68 16.30 -11.15
N LEU A 80 -11.64 16.07 -9.86
CA LEU A 80 -10.58 15.27 -9.24
C LEU A 80 -11.25 14.33 -8.22
N GLU A 81 -11.70 13.18 -8.69
CA GLU A 81 -12.40 12.21 -7.84
C GLU A 81 -11.50 11.07 -7.37
N LEU A 82 -10.47 10.75 -8.17
CA LEU A 82 -9.51 9.74 -7.73
C LEU A 82 -8.72 10.26 -6.55
N PRO A 83 -8.57 9.47 -5.48
CA PRO A 83 -7.85 9.92 -4.30
C PRO A 83 -6.42 10.33 -4.61
N GLN A 84 -5.96 11.38 -3.99
CA GLN A 84 -4.62 11.93 -4.15
C GLN A 84 -3.88 11.90 -2.83
N GLY A 85 -2.55 11.91 -2.91
CA GLY A 85 -1.70 12.02 -1.76
C GLY A 85 -1.43 10.67 -1.11
N ARG A 86 -1.11 10.72 0.16
CA ARG A 86 -0.66 9.55 0.91
C ARG A 86 -1.80 8.56 1.15
N PHE A 87 -1.47 7.29 1.03
CA PHE A 87 -2.38 6.22 1.40
C PHE A 87 -1.69 5.28 2.38
N LEU A 88 -2.50 4.64 3.20
CA LEU A 88 -2.06 3.63 4.14
C LEU A 88 -3.19 2.64 4.36
N ARG A 89 -2.88 1.36 4.25
CA ARG A 89 -3.85 0.31 4.50
C ARG A 89 -3.20 -0.80 5.33
N ARG A 90 -3.81 -1.12 6.47
CA ARG A 90 -3.46 -2.30 7.27
C ARG A 90 -4.43 -3.41 6.92
N VAL A 91 -3.90 -4.53 6.50
CA VAL A 91 -4.68 -5.67 6.03
C VAL A 91 -4.45 -6.84 6.96
N PRO A 92 -5.46 -7.29 7.71
CA PRO A 92 -5.31 -8.51 8.50
C PRO A 92 -5.04 -9.69 7.57
N LEU A 93 -4.02 -10.48 7.90
CA LEU A 93 -3.66 -11.65 7.12
C LEU A 93 -4.22 -12.93 7.75
N PRO A 94 -4.51 -13.96 6.94
CA PRO A 94 -4.78 -15.28 7.49
C PRO A 94 -3.66 -15.72 8.41
N PRO A 95 -3.97 -16.43 9.52
CA PRO A 95 -2.95 -16.88 10.46
C PRO A 95 -1.91 -17.76 9.79
N GLY A 96 -0.65 -17.61 10.19
CA GLY A 96 0.44 -18.41 9.67
C GLY A 96 1.72 -17.62 9.52
N ARG A 97 2.72 -18.28 8.99
CA ARG A 97 4.02 -17.68 8.69
C ARG A 97 4.17 -17.53 7.19
N TYR A 98 4.86 -16.49 6.77
CA TYR A 98 5.12 -16.19 5.38
C TYR A 98 6.62 -16.08 5.16
N SER A 99 7.13 -16.80 4.16
CA SER A 99 8.57 -16.87 3.88
C SER A 99 9.02 -15.84 2.87
N ASP A 100 8.11 -15.30 2.07
CA ASP A 100 8.46 -14.39 0.99
C ASP A 100 7.32 -13.42 0.73
N VAL A 101 7.68 -12.20 0.37
CA VAL A 101 6.72 -11.15 0.02
C VAL A 101 7.19 -10.52 -1.29
N ARG A 102 6.35 -10.60 -2.31
CA ARG A 102 6.63 -10.02 -3.62
C ARG A 102 5.50 -9.09 -4.03
N ARG A 103 5.84 -8.09 -4.81
CA ARG A 103 4.84 -7.14 -5.32
C ARG A 103 5.04 -6.91 -6.81
N SER A 104 3.92 -6.71 -7.48
CA SER A 104 3.87 -6.34 -8.89
C SER A 104 2.65 -5.48 -9.14
N VAL A 105 2.63 -4.78 -10.26
CA VAL A 105 1.45 -4.00 -10.65
C VAL A 105 0.82 -4.67 -11.87
N VAL A 106 -0.45 -5.01 -11.75
CA VAL A 106 -1.21 -5.68 -12.80
C VAL A 106 -2.59 -5.03 -12.89
N ASP A 107 -2.93 -4.54 -14.06
CA ASP A 107 -4.26 -3.99 -14.35
C ASP A 107 -4.74 -2.93 -13.34
N GLY A 108 -3.85 -2.03 -12.95
CA GLY A 108 -4.19 -0.96 -12.01
C GLY A 108 -4.22 -1.38 -10.55
N CYS A 109 -3.84 -2.60 -10.25
CA CYS A 109 -3.74 -3.09 -8.87
C CYS A 109 -2.30 -3.38 -8.50
N LEU A 110 -1.95 -3.04 -7.27
CA LEU A 110 -0.75 -3.59 -6.66
C LEU A 110 -1.09 -4.99 -6.16
N VAL A 111 -0.39 -5.98 -6.68
CA VAL A 111 -0.57 -7.38 -6.29
C VAL A 111 0.58 -7.76 -5.38
N ILE A 112 0.27 -8.13 -4.15
CA ILE A 112 1.24 -8.58 -3.18
C ILE A 112 1.06 -10.07 -2.98
N THR A 113 2.09 -10.82 -3.30
CA THR A 113 2.09 -12.28 -3.19
C THR A 113 2.89 -12.68 -1.97
N LEU A 114 2.23 -13.32 -1.03
CA LEU A 114 2.82 -13.82 0.21
C LEU A 114 2.91 -15.33 0.12
N THR A 115 4.11 -15.88 0.17
CA THR A 115 4.31 -17.33 0.14
C THR A 115 4.26 -17.87 1.56
N LYS A 116 3.44 -18.88 1.80
CA LYS A 116 3.37 -19.54 3.11
C LYS A 116 4.66 -20.31 3.40
N ALA A 117 5.11 -20.17 4.62
CA ALA A 117 6.30 -20.90 5.07
C ALA A 117 5.98 -22.37 5.38
#